data_5a6a664790bababe9c754aeaad9b6f1a
#
_entry.id   5a6a664790bababe9c754aeaad9b6f1a
#
_cell.length_a   1.000
_cell.length_b   1.000
_cell.length_c   1.000
_cell.angle_alpha   90.00
_cell.angle_beta   90.00
_cell.angle_gamma   90.00
#
_symmetry.space_group_name_H-M   'P 1'
#
loop_
_entity.id
_entity.type
_entity.pdbx_description
1 polymer ?
#
loop_
_entity_poly.entity_id
_entity_poly.type
_entity_poly.pdbx_seq_one_letter_code
_entity_poly.pdbx_strand_id
1 'polypeptide(L)'
;IGKLLLAETAQYAESSICRRKTLLKYFGEDYTEPNCKCCDNCLFPKKQENASEELRALLEAILVLKGKYKPNDIINFVLGIKTKEIVEFKLDTYDEFGAITNRDDKFLKTVIYQARVYGYIESDIDNNRILRVTQKGLDFLKSKEKFHIVLDRDFSETENVAILNT
;
A
#
# COMPACT_ATOMS: atom_id res chain seq x y z
N ILE A 1 5.56 16.61 -11.87
CA ILE A 1 6.55 16.27 -10.82
C ILE A 1 6.08 16.82 -9.46
N GLY A 2 5.71 18.10 -9.34
CA GLY A 2 5.36 18.72 -8.05
C GLY A 2 4.17 18.09 -7.33
N LYS A 3 3.07 17.79 -8.01
CA LYS A 3 1.90 17.11 -7.40
C LYS A 3 2.22 15.72 -6.89
N LEU A 4 3.15 15.05 -7.52
CA LEU A 4 3.57 13.70 -7.20
C LEU A 4 4.41 13.66 -5.92
N LEU A 5 5.39 14.58 -5.81
CA LEU A 5 6.21 14.76 -4.61
C LEU A 5 5.36 15.20 -3.41
N LEU A 6 4.36 16.05 -3.64
CA LEU A 6 3.44 16.47 -2.59
C LEU A 6 2.62 15.27 -2.06
N ALA A 7 2.11 14.43 -2.94
CA ALA A 7 1.37 13.22 -2.55
C ALA A 7 2.24 12.24 -1.77
N GLU A 8 3.50 12.05 -2.14
CA GLU A 8 4.45 11.22 -1.39
C GLU A 8 4.77 11.79 -0.01
N THR A 9 4.94 13.11 0.08
CA THR A 9 5.17 13.79 1.35
C THR A 9 3.95 13.66 2.27
N ALA A 10 2.75 13.84 1.74
CA ALA A 10 1.51 13.65 2.48
C ALA A 10 1.39 12.20 2.98
N GLN A 11 1.65 11.23 2.13
CA GLN A 11 1.61 9.82 2.48
C GLN A 11 2.64 9.46 3.57
N TYR A 12 3.86 10.04 3.50
CA TYR A 12 4.85 9.90 4.57
C TYR A 12 4.34 10.50 5.88
N ALA A 13 3.73 11.69 5.85
CA ALA A 13 3.22 12.37 7.03
C ALA A 13 2.07 11.61 7.70
N GLU A 14 1.15 11.09 6.91
CA GLU A 14 -0.04 10.35 7.37
C GLU A 14 0.27 8.92 7.82
N SER A 15 1.32 8.32 7.27
CA SER A 15 1.70 6.94 7.56
C SER A 15 2.06 6.72 9.03
N SER A 16 1.64 5.57 9.55
CA SER A 16 1.92 5.13 10.92
C SER A 16 3.09 4.14 11.02
N ILE A 17 3.79 3.84 9.91
CA ILE A 17 5.02 3.02 9.97
C ILE A 17 6.23 3.83 10.40
N CYS A 18 7.28 3.13 10.81
CA CYS A 18 8.52 3.75 11.27
C CYS A 18 9.05 4.77 10.26
N ARG A 19 9.24 6.03 10.72
CA ARG A 19 9.74 7.14 9.89
C ARG A 19 11.12 6.84 9.28
N ARG A 20 12.01 6.26 10.09
CA ARG A 20 13.35 5.88 9.62
C ARG A 20 13.30 4.81 8.54
N LYS A 21 12.48 3.79 8.71
CA LYS A 21 12.30 2.73 7.69
C LYS A 21 11.83 3.31 6.35
N THR A 22 10.82 4.16 6.40
CA THR A 22 10.26 4.81 5.21
C THR A 22 11.30 5.70 4.51
N LEU A 23 12.03 6.50 5.28
CA LEU A 23 13.03 7.42 4.75
C LEU A 23 14.21 6.67 4.11
N LEU A 24 14.75 5.67 4.78
CA LEU A 24 15.84 4.87 4.25
C LEU A 24 15.41 4.10 2.99
N LYS A 25 14.20 3.56 2.98
CA LYS A 25 13.65 2.91 1.77
C LYS A 25 13.52 3.86 0.60
N TYR A 26 13.15 5.12 0.84
CA TYR A 26 13.12 6.16 -0.20
C TYR A 26 14.50 6.37 -0.84
N PHE A 27 15.58 6.27 -0.07
CA PHE A 27 16.96 6.35 -0.56
C PHE A 27 17.53 5.01 -1.04
N GLY A 28 16.71 3.97 -1.14
CA GLY A 28 17.13 2.65 -1.63
C GLY A 28 17.83 1.78 -0.58
N GLU A 29 17.78 2.17 0.70
CA GLU A 29 18.35 1.40 1.80
C GLU A 29 17.26 0.60 2.54
N ASP A 30 17.60 -0.60 2.96
CA ASP A 30 16.74 -1.44 3.78
C ASP A 30 17.08 -1.29 5.26
N TYR A 31 16.07 -0.93 6.06
CA TYR A 31 16.17 -0.88 7.50
C TYR A 31 15.54 -2.14 8.11
N THR A 32 16.39 -3.03 8.61
CA THR A 32 16.01 -4.36 9.08
C THR A 32 15.38 -4.39 10.47
N GLU A 33 15.69 -3.37 11.31
CA GLU A 33 15.16 -3.30 12.66
C GLU A 33 13.63 -3.10 12.66
N PRO A 34 12.89 -3.80 13.53
CA PRO A 34 11.43 -3.65 13.59
C PRO A 34 10.99 -2.29 14.13
N ASN A 35 11.83 -1.66 14.95
CA ASN A 35 11.51 -0.43 15.67
C ASN A 35 12.77 0.43 15.84
N CYS A 36 12.73 1.71 15.47
CA CYS A 36 13.88 2.61 15.61
C CYS A 36 13.99 3.22 17.03
N LYS A 37 13.01 3.00 17.89
CA LYS A 37 12.95 3.46 19.30
C LYS A 37 13.02 4.98 19.49
N CYS A 38 12.87 5.77 18.43
CA CYS A 38 13.02 7.22 18.51
C CYS A 38 11.97 8.04 17.75
N CYS A 39 11.34 7.51 16.69
CA CYS A 39 10.32 8.26 15.97
C CYS A 39 8.96 8.17 16.66
N ASP A 40 8.07 9.10 16.37
CA ASP A 40 6.71 9.19 16.91
C ASP A 40 5.92 7.88 16.70
N ASN A 41 6.00 7.29 15.52
CA ASN A 41 5.28 6.05 15.20
C ASN A 41 5.80 4.82 15.95
N CYS A 42 7.09 4.81 16.31
CA CYS A 42 7.68 3.74 17.12
C CYS A 42 7.46 3.93 18.62
N LEU A 43 7.42 5.18 19.09
CA LEU A 43 7.14 5.51 20.49
C LEU A 43 5.64 5.37 20.83
N PHE A 44 4.77 5.66 19.88
CA PHE A 44 3.32 5.58 20.02
C PHE A 44 2.71 4.71 18.92
N PRO A 45 2.94 3.37 18.96
CA PRO A 45 2.52 2.47 17.92
C PRO A 45 1.00 2.44 17.76
N LYS A 46 0.53 2.42 16.52
CA LYS A 46 -0.87 2.31 16.17
C LYS A 46 -1.32 0.85 16.07
N LYS A 47 -2.63 0.65 16.04
CA LYS A 47 -3.23 -0.68 15.87
C LYS A 47 -2.75 -1.32 14.57
N GLN A 48 -2.40 -2.59 14.67
CA GLN A 48 -2.08 -3.41 13.50
C GLN A 48 -3.29 -4.22 13.08
N GLU A 49 -3.38 -4.45 11.77
CA GLU A 49 -4.41 -5.30 11.17
C GLU A 49 -3.77 -6.29 10.19
N ASN A 50 -4.26 -7.53 10.19
CA ASN A 50 -3.80 -8.55 9.26
C ASN A 50 -4.34 -8.21 7.86
N ALA A 51 -3.44 -8.06 6.91
CA ALA A 51 -3.72 -7.77 5.50
C ALA A 51 -3.08 -8.80 4.56
N SER A 52 -2.89 -10.03 5.04
CA SER A 52 -2.21 -11.08 4.29
C SER A 52 -2.98 -11.48 3.03
N GLU A 53 -4.29 -11.61 3.12
CA GLU A 53 -5.15 -11.98 1.99
C GLU A 53 -5.20 -10.85 0.94
N GLU A 54 -5.30 -9.60 1.42
CA GLU A 54 -5.31 -8.43 0.55
C GLU A 54 -3.96 -8.27 -0.16
N LEU A 55 -2.85 -8.49 0.54
CA LEU A 55 -1.53 -8.45 -0.09
C LEU A 55 -1.39 -9.56 -1.14
N ARG A 56 -1.84 -10.78 -0.86
CA ARG A 56 -1.82 -11.89 -1.84
C ARG A 56 -2.60 -11.52 -3.09
N ALA A 57 -3.84 -11.06 -2.94
CA ALA A 57 -4.69 -10.67 -4.05
C ALA A 57 -4.07 -9.54 -4.89
N LEU A 58 -3.45 -8.54 -4.24
CA LEU A 58 -2.75 -7.46 -4.93
C LEU A 58 -1.51 -7.95 -5.70
N LEU A 59 -0.71 -8.83 -5.10
CA LEU A 59 0.46 -9.42 -5.77
C LEU A 59 0.06 -10.26 -6.98
N GLU A 60 -0.96 -11.09 -6.84
CA GLU A 60 -1.52 -11.91 -7.93
C GLU A 60 -2.05 -11.03 -9.06
N ALA A 61 -2.80 -9.98 -8.74
CA ALA A 61 -3.28 -9.00 -9.71
C ALA A 61 -2.14 -8.33 -10.48
N ILE A 62 -1.08 -7.90 -9.81
CA ILE A 62 0.09 -7.29 -10.45
C ILE A 62 0.75 -8.28 -11.43
N LEU A 63 0.88 -9.56 -11.03
CA LEU A 63 1.48 -10.59 -11.88
C LEU A 63 0.61 -10.90 -13.11
N VAL A 64 -0.69 -11.09 -12.91
CA VAL A 64 -1.64 -11.38 -14.00
C VAL A 64 -1.71 -10.22 -14.98
N LEU A 65 -1.70 -9.00 -14.49
CA LEU A 65 -1.69 -7.78 -15.30
C LEU A 65 -0.29 -7.42 -15.84
N LYS A 66 0.69 -8.30 -15.63
CA LYS A 66 2.06 -8.23 -16.18
C LYS A 66 2.82 -6.94 -15.85
N GLY A 67 2.53 -6.35 -14.69
CA GLY A 67 3.19 -5.13 -14.23
C GLY A 67 3.08 -3.97 -15.21
N LYS A 68 1.90 -3.74 -15.79
CA LYS A 68 1.64 -2.66 -16.76
C LYS A 68 0.72 -1.57 -16.25
N TYR A 69 0.19 -1.71 -15.05
CA TYR A 69 -0.86 -0.84 -14.53
C TYR A 69 -0.41 -0.06 -13.29
N LYS A 70 -1.02 1.10 -13.09
CA LYS A 70 -0.80 1.97 -11.95
C LYS A 70 -1.48 1.43 -10.69
N PRO A 71 -1.11 1.90 -9.49
CA PRO A 71 -1.73 1.47 -8.24
C PRO A 71 -3.25 1.56 -8.23
N ASN A 72 -3.84 2.65 -8.73
CA ASN A 72 -5.29 2.82 -8.76
C ASN A 72 -5.98 1.81 -9.68
N ASP A 73 -5.37 1.45 -10.80
CA ASP A 73 -5.93 0.47 -11.73
C ASP A 73 -5.93 -0.93 -11.10
N ILE A 74 -4.86 -1.28 -10.39
CA ILE A 74 -4.76 -2.53 -9.63
C ILE A 74 -5.83 -2.58 -8.53
N ILE A 75 -6.02 -1.49 -7.80
CA ILE A 75 -7.04 -1.39 -6.74
C ILE A 75 -8.44 -1.56 -7.34
N ASN A 76 -8.76 -0.85 -8.42
CA ASN A 76 -10.05 -0.99 -9.11
C ASN A 76 -10.28 -2.42 -9.60
N PHE A 77 -9.23 -3.05 -10.13
CA PHE A 77 -9.29 -4.43 -10.60
C PHE A 77 -9.63 -5.41 -9.46
N VAL A 78 -8.91 -5.36 -8.34
CA VAL A 78 -9.17 -6.29 -7.22
C VAL A 78 -10.47 -6.00 -6.48
N LEU A 79 -10.98 -4.77 -6.54
CA LEU A 79 -12.30 -4.41 -6.01
C LEU A 79 -13.47 -4.73 -6.95
N GLY A 80 -13.18 -5.14 -8.19
CA GLY A 80 -14.21 -5.42 -9.19
C GLY A 80 -14.90 -4.18 -9.75
N ILE A 81 -14.21 -3.02 -9.72
CA ILE A 81 -14.73 -1.77 -10.27
C ILE A 81 -14.44 -1.71 -11.75
N LYS A 82 -15.49 -1.68 -12.56
CA LYS A 82 -15.38 -1.61 -14.03
C LYS A 82 -15.05 -0.19 -14.49
N THR A 83 -13.79 0.08 -14.72
CA THR A 83 -13.35 1.31 -15.41
C THR A 83 -13.36 1.12 -16.92
N LYS A 84 -13.21 2.21 -17.69
CA LYS A 84 -13.14 2.13 -19.17
C LYS A 84 -12.01 1.23 -19.62
N GLU A 85 -10.84 1.35 -19.02
CA GLU A 85 -9.65 0.55 -19.31
C GLU A 85 -9.89 -0.93 -19.00
N ILE A 86 -10.51 -1.25 -17.88
CA ILE A 86 -10.82 -2.63 -17.49
C ILE A 86 -11.74 -3.29 -18.51
N VAL A 87 -12.77 -2.58 -18.97
CA VAL A 87 -13.72 -3.09 -19.97
C VAL A 87 -13.07 -3.20 -21.35
N GLU A 88 -12.31 -2.17 -21.77
CA GLU A 88 -11.64 -2.13 -23.08
C GLU A 88 -10.63 -3.27 -23.25
N PHE A 89 -9.84 -3.54 -22.22
CA PHE A 89 -8.85 -4.62 -22.23
C PHE A 89 -9.39 -5.95 -21.73
N LYS A 90 -10.70 -6.06 -21.50
CA LYS A 90 -11.38 -7.27 -21.00
C LYS A 90 -10.76 -7.86 -19.72
N LEU A 91 -10.26 -6.99 -18.85
CA LEU A 91 -9.65 -7.41 -17.59
C LEU A 91 -10.68 -7.98 -16.61
N ASP A 92 -11.95 -7.61 -16.76
CA ASP A 92 -13.07 -8.16 -15.98
C ASP A 92 -13.38 -9.65 -16.26
N THR A 93 -12.66 -10.26 -17.20
CA THR A 93 -12.76 -11.70 -17.49
C THR A 93 -11.73 -12.55 -16.72
N TYR A 94 -10.80 -11.93 -16.02
CA TYR A 94 -9.81 -12.64 -15.20
C TYR A 94 -10.42 -13.10 -13.87
N ASP A 95 -9.97 -14.25 -13.37
CA ASP A 95 -10.46 -14.84 -12.12
C ASP A 95 -10.12 -13.96 -10.90
N GLU A 96 -9.03 -13.19 -10.97
CA GLU A 96 -8.60 -12.28 -9.92
C GLU A 96 -9.40 -10.96 -9.89
N PHE A 97 -10.25 -10.71 -10.87
CA PHE A 97 -11.10 -9.52 -10.89
C PHE A 97 -12.14 -9.58 -9.76
N GLY A 98 -12.17 -8.56 -8.90
CA GLY A 98 -13.11 -8.52 -7.78
C GLY A 98 -12.75 -9.49 -6.64
N ALA A 99 -11.49 -9.87 -6.51
CA ALA A 99 -11.02 -10.79 -5.47
C ALA A 99 -11.21 -10.26 -4.03
N ILE A 100 -11.31 -8.93 -3.87
CA ILE A 100 -11.50 -8.27 -2.58
C ILE A 100 -12.86 -7.60 -2.55
N THR A 101 -13.75 -8.02 -1.63
CA THR A 101 -15.13 -7.54 -1.56
C THR A 101 -15.44 -6.74 -0.29
N ASN A 102 -14.58 -6.81 0.74
CA ASN A 102 -14.86 -6.30 2.08
C ASN A 102 -13.90 -5.19 2.52
N ARG A 103 -13.23 -4.54 1.57
CA ARG A 103 -12.28 -3.45 1.82
C ARG A 103 -12.56 -2.28 0.91
N ASP A 104 -12.15 -1.09 1.34
CA ASP A 104 -12.22 0.13 0.54
C ASP A 104 -10.88 0.44 -0.15
N ASP A 105 -10.89 1.42 -1.02
CA ASP A 105 -9.69 1.85 -1.75
C ASP A 105 -8.63 2.45 -0.83
N LYS A 106 -9.02 3.12 0.25
CA LYS A 106 -8.11 3.72 1.24
C LYS A 106 -7.30 2.63 1.94
N PHE A 107 -7.96 1.55 2.38
CA PHE A 107 -7.28 0.42 3.00
C PHE A 107 -6.27 -0.22 2.04
N LEU A 108 -6.64 -0.45 0.79
CA LEU A 108 -5.75 -1.05 -0.20
C LEU A 108 -4.59 -0.14 -0.60
N LYS A 109 -4.78 1.17 -0.61
CA LYS A 109 -3.68 2.14 -0.76
C LYS A 109 -2.67 2.02 0.37
N THR A 110 -3.14 1.89 1.60
CA THR A 110 -2.29 1.66 2.78
C THR A 110 -1.53 0.33 2.66
N VAL A 111 -2.19 -0.75 2.22
CA VAL A 111 -1.54 -2.04 1.98
C VAL A 111 -0.44 -1.92 0.94
N ILE A 112 -0.70 -1.31 -0.21
CA ILE A 112 0.28 -1.12 -1.29
C ILE A 112 1.47 -0.28 -0.78
N TYR A 113 1.20 0.81 -0.08
CA TYR A 113 2.25 1.68 0.44
C TYR A 113 3.18 0.92 1.39
N GLN A 114 2.61 0.23 2.37
CA GLN A 114 3.40 -0.52 3.34
C GLN A 114 4.10 -1.72 2.70
N ALA A 115 3.46 -2.41 1.76
CA ALA A 115 4.09 -3.48 0.99
C ALA A 115 5.31 -2.99 0.19
N ARG A 116 5.28 -1.75 -0.32
CA ARG A 116 6.45 -1.13 -0.98
C ARG A 116 7.56 -0.84 0.03
N VAL A 117 7.25 -0.26 1.18
CA VAL A 117 8.24 0.04 2.23
C VAL A 117 8.89 -1.24 2.75
N TYR A 118 8.12 -2.32 2.90
CA TYR A 118 8.63 -3.62 3.34
C TYR A 118 9.27 -4.46 2.22
N GLY A 119 9.25 -3.97 0.98
CA GLY A 119 9.97 -4.56 -0.14
C GLY A 119 9.25 -5.72 -0.85
N TYR A 120 7.95 -5.92 -0.68
CA TYR A 120 7.16 -6.92 -1.41
C TYR A 120 6.79 -6.44 -2.82
N ILE A 121 6.64 -5.15 -2.99
CA ILE A 121 6.31 -4.47 -4.24
C ILE A 121 7.33 -3.35 -4.46
N GLU A 122 7.69 -3.13 -5.71
CA GLU A 122 8.45 -1.96 -6.15
C GLU A 122 7.65 -1.13 -7.14
N SER A 123 7.99 0.14 -7.25
CA SER A 123 7.38 1.08 -8.19
C SER A 123 8.43 1.60 -9.15
N ASP A 124 8.19 1.44 -10.43
CA ASP A 124 9.05 1.97 -11.48
C ASP A 124 8.78 3.48 -11.63
N ILE A 125 9.71 4.31 -11.14
CA ILE A 125 9.59 5.77 -11.14
C ILE A 125 9.62 6.31 -12.57
N ASP A 126 10.44 5.72 -13.43
CA ASP A 126 10.64 6.16 -14.80
C ASP A 126 9.44 5.82 -15.69
N ASN A 127 8.67 4.81 -15.30
CA ASN A 127 7.58 4.26 -16.08
C ASN A 127 6.21 4.49 -15.42
N ASN A 128 5.87 5.76 -15.13
CA ASN A 128 4.57 6.16 -14.55
C ASN A 128 4.16 5.45 -13.25
N ARG A 129 5.14 5.00 -12.44
CA ARG A 129 4.92 4.29 -11.17
C ARG A 129 4.15 2.98 -11.29
N ILE A 130 4.36 2.29 -12.38
CA ILE A 130 3.86 0.93 -12.54
C ILE A 130 4.39 0.06 -11.41
N LEU A 131 3.51 -0.76 -10.85
CA LEU A 131 3.86 -1.68 -9.76
C LEU A 131 4.42 -2.98 -10.32
N ARG A 132 5.46 -3.48 -9.64
CA ARG A 132 6.06 -4.80 -9.91
C ARG A 132 6.20 -5.57 -8.62
N VAL A 133 6.07 -6.90 -8.71
CA VAL A 133 6.30 -7.80 -7.59
C VAL A 133 7.80 -8.09 -7.49
N THR A 134 8.35 -7.95 -6.29
CA THR A 134 9.76 -8.28 -6.01
C THR A 134 9.93 -9.78 -5.76
N GLN A 135 11.20 -10.26 -5.68
CA GLN A 135 11.46 -11.65 -5.28
C GLN A 135 10.84 -11.96 -3.92
N LYS A 136 10.93 -11.03 -2.96
CA LYS A 136 10.28 -11.17 -1.65
C LYS A 136 8.75 -11.31 -1.76
N GLY A 137 8.12 -10.57 -2.67
CA GLY A 137 6.70 -10.72 -2.96
C GLY A 137 6.34 -12.10 -3.53
N LEU A 138 7.14 -12.62 -4.46
CA LEU A 138 6.97 -13.96 -5.00
C LEU A 138 7.13 -15.06 -3.94
N ASP A 139 8.09 -14.90 -3.04
CA ASP A 139 8.33 -15.83 -1.93
C ASP A 139 7.17 -15.79 -0.93
N PHE A 140 6.62 -14.60 -0.68
CA PHE A 140 5.43 -14.43 0.17
C PHE A 140 4.22 -15.21 -0.37
N LEU A 141 3.97 -15.18 -1.68
CA LEU A 141 2.88 -15.94 -2.30
C LEU A 141 3.01 -17.46 -2.10
N LYS A 142 4.24 -17.97 -2.03
CA LYS A 142 4.53 -19.39 -1.81
C LYS A 142 4.56 -19.79 -0.34
N SER A 143 4.68 -18.81 0.55
CA SER A 143 4.80 -19.04 2.00
C SER A 143 3.44 -18.95 2.70
N LYS A 144 3.42 -19.32 3.97
CA LYS A 144 2.30 -19.06 4.89
C LYS A 144 2.56 -17.86 5.78
N GLU A 145 3.51 -17.01 5.38
CA GLU A 145 3.85 -15.79 6.09
C GLU A 145 2.63 -14.87 6.20
N LYS A 146 2.52 -14.19 7.34
CA LYS A 146 1.48 -13.18 7.57
C LYS A 146 2.04 -11.79 7.35
N PHE A 147 1.21 -10.94 6.80
CA PHE A 147 1.51 -9.53 6.62
C PHE A 147 0.51 -8.69 7.42
N HIS A 148 1.05 -7.83 8.29
CA HIS A 148 0.26 -6.89 9.09
C HIS A 148 0.58 -5.48 8.67
N ILE A 149 -0.46 -4.68 8.51
CA ILE A 149 -0.32 -3.24 8.31
C ILE A 149 -0.58 -2.50 9.61
N VAL A 150 0.01 -1.32 9.72
CA VAL A 150 -0.33 -0.35 10.76
C VAL A 150 -1.36 0.60 10.18
N LEU A 151 -2.50 0.77 10.84
CA LEU A 151 -3.54 1.67 10.37
C LEU A 151 -3.05 3.12 10.40
N ASP A 152 -3.35 3.86 9.34
CA ASP A 152 -2.99 5.27 9.21
C ASP A 152 -3.71 6.11 10.27
N ARG A 153 -3.15 7.29 10.56
CA ARG A 153 -3.76 8.25 11.45
C ARG A 153 -5.04 8.81 10.82
N ASP A 154 -6.11 8.81 11.58
CA ASP A 154 -7.32 9.52 11.21
C ASP A 154 -7.29 10.92 11.83
N PHE A 155 -6.97 11.93 11.03
CA PHE A 155 -6.94 13.32 11.47
C PHE A 155 -8.35 13.94 11.58
N SER A 156 -9.38 13.27 11.07
CA SER A 156 -10.77 13.75 11.16
C SER A 156 -11.31 13.72 12.60
N GLU A 157 -10.80 12.83 13.45
CA GLU A 157 -11.20 12.74 14.85
C GLU A 157 -10.61 13.86 15.72
N THR A 158 -9.49 14.47 15.34
CA THR A 158 -8.84 15.54 16.13
C THR A 158 -9.52 16.89 15.98
N GLU A 159 -10.20 17.16 14.88
CA GLU A 159 -10.96 18.42 14.71
C GLU A 159 -12.20 18.47 15.60
N ASN A 160 -12.82 17.32 15.90
CA ASN A 160 -14.01 17.26 16.75
C ASN A 160 -13.69 17.45 18.25
N VAL A 161 -12.47 17.17 18.68
CA VAL A 161 -12.06 17.36 20.09
C VAL A 161 -11.69 18.81 20.39
N ALA A 162 -11.15 19.53 19.40
CA ALA A 162 -10.79 20.94 19.56
C ALA A 162 -12.00 21.87 19.66
N ILE A 163 -13.14 21.49 19.05
CA ILE A 163 -14.39 22.28 19.06
C ILE A 163 -15.15 22.12 20.37
N LEU A 164 -14.95 21.02 21.10
CA LEU A 164 -15.64 20.76 22.37
C LEU A 164 -14.96 21.35 23.61
N ASN A 165 -13.75 21.92 23.48
CA ASN A 165 -12.99 22.50 24.58
C ASN A 165 -12.85 24.04 24.47
N THR A 166 -13.63 24.67 23.64
CA THR A 166 -13.83 26.12 23.58
C THR A 166 -15.29 26.45 23.89
#